data_decee66038dad23096b389b9af72f576
#
_entry.id   decee66038dad23096b389b9af72f576
#
_cell.length_a   1.000
_cell.length_b   1.000
_cell.length_c   1.000
_cell.angle_alpha   90.00
_cell.angle_beta   90.00
_cell.angle_gamma   90.00
#
_symmetry.space_group_name_H-M   'P 1'
#
loop_
_entity.id
_entity.type
_entity.pdbx_description
1 polymer ?
#
loop_
_entity_poly.entity_id
_entity_poly.type
_entity_poly.pdbx_seq_one_letter_code
_entity_poly.pdbx_strand_id
1 'polypeptide(L)'
;MNFFIIDKKEDLLGIVLTHAHEDHIGAVAHIWPYLKCKIYATPFTAALILEKFKEKKIEISSYLEVVALNSKIKLGNFEIDFVTLTHSILEPHGLSIKTPLGTVLHTGDWKIDPNPLIGSQIDEQKLKSIGNNGVSAMICDSTNIFSPGRAGSESEVRDSLLRIMEIKTNRILVTSLSLIHI
;
A
#
# COMPACT_ATOMS: atom_id res chain seq x y z
N MET A 1 9.61 -25.60 1.74
CA MET A 1 9.17 -24.39 1.02
C MET A 1 10.40 -23.73 0.45
N ASN A 2 10.56 -23.74 -0.88
CA ASN A 2 11.76 -23.21 -1.51
C ASN A 2 11.57 -21.72 -1.72
N PHE A 3 12.21 -20.89 -0.89
CA PHE A 3 12.10 -19.45 -0.97
C PHE A 3 13.19 -18.91 -1.90
N PHE A 4 12.90 -18.85 -3.19
CA PHE A 4 13.81 -18.28 -4.19
C PHE A 4 14.49 -16.98 -3.70
N ILE A 5 13.73 -16.13 -3.01
CA ILE A 5 14.25 -14.85 -2.50
C ILE A 5 15.34 -15.04 -1.41
N ILE A 6 15.28 -16.13 -0.63
CA ILE A 6 16.28 -16.41 0.41
C ILE A 6 17.61 -16.80 -0.25
N ASP A 7 17.56 -17.54 -1.34
CA ASP A 7 18.76 -17.94 -2.10
C ASP A 7 19.44 -16.74 -2.78
N LYS A 8 18.69 -15.64 -2.96
CA LYS A 8 19.13 -14.38 -3.58
C LYS A 8 19.25 -13.22 -2.60
N LYS A 9 19.28 -13.49 -1.30
CA LYS A 9 19.27 -12.44 -0.26
C LYS A 9 20.42 -11.43 -0.37
N GLU A 10 21.57 -11.86 -0.87
CA GLU A 10 22.75 -10.99 -1.05
C GLU A 10 22.55 -9.96 -2.17
N ASP A 11 21.65 -10.24 -3.12
CA ASP A 11 21.27 -9.33 -4.19
C ASP A 11 20.09 -8.42 -3.81
N LEU A 12 19.46 -8.66 -2.63
CA LEU A 12 18.27 -7.96 -2.19
C LEU A 12 18.63 -6.58 -1.59
N LEU A 13 18.20 -5.51 -2.23
CA LEU A 13 18.45 -4.14 -1.78
C LEU A 13 17.50 -3.69 -0.66
N GLY A 14 16.32 -4.29 -0.56
CA GLY A 14 15.33 -3.98 0.47
C GLY A 14 13.94 -4.46 0.13
N ILE A 15 13.03 -4.23 1.07
CA ILE A 15 11.58 -4.46 0.93
C ILE A 15 10.92 -3.09 0.92
N VAL A 16 10.09 -2.81 -0.08
CA VAL A 16 9.32 -1.56 -0.16
C VAL A 16 7.85 -1.89 0.01
N LEU A 17 7.19 -1.27 0.98
CA LEU A 17 5.80 -1.54 1.34
C LEU A 17 4.90 -0.44 0.77
N THR A 18 3.84 -0.84 0.07
CA THR A 18 2.88 0.08 -0.56
C THR A 18 1.87 0.63 0.44
N HIS A 19 1.38 -0.22 1.36
CA HIS A 19 0.40 0.13 2.39
C HIS A 19 0.33 -0.96 3.47
N ALA A 20 -0.44 -0.73 4.52
CA ALA A 20 -0.41 -1.50 5.76
C ALA A 20 -1.48 -2.60 5.90
N HIS A 21 -2.16 -3.03 4.82
CA HIS A 21 -3.07 -4.18 4.92
C HIS A 21 -2.31 -5.47 5.18
N GLU A 22 -2.96 -6.41 5.87
CA GLU A 22 -2.34 -7.64 6.38
C GLU A 22 -1.78 -8.53 5.27
N ASP A 23 -2.45 -8.63 4.15
CA ASP A 23 -2.01 -9.39 2.97
C ASP A 23 -0.77 -8.80 2.30
N HIS A 24 -0.43 -7.54 2.61
CA HIS A 24 0.79 -6.87 2.12
C HIS A 24 1.93 -6.87 3.15
N ILE A 25 1.63 -6.70 4.45
CA ILE A 25 2.67 -6.58 5.48
C ILE A 25 2.77 -7.79 6.42
N GLY A 26 1.74 -8.64 6.50
CA GLY A 26 1.66 -9.69 7.52
C GLY A 26 2.78 -10.72 7.46
N ALA A 27 3.23 -11.08 6.25
CA ALA A 27 4.33 -12.03 6.08
C ALA A 27 5.71 -11.42 6.37
N VAL A 28 5.87 -10.10 6.39
CA VAL A 28 7.18 -9.43 6.47
C VAL A 28 7.95 -9.83 7.72
N ALA A 29 7.30 -9.79 8.90
CA ALA A 29 7.95 -10.17 10.16
C ALA A 29 8.29 -11.67 10.24
N HIS A 30 7.71 -12.51 9.38
CA HIS A 30 8.03 -13.95 9.30
C HIS A 30 9.20 -14.26 8.37
N ILE A 31 9.31 -13.54 7.25
CA ILE A 31 10.35 -13.80 6.24
C ILE A 31 11.62 -12.99 6.48
N TRP A 32 11.49 -11.80 7.09
CA TRP A 32 12.60 -10.88 7.30
C TRP A 32 13.80 -11.48 8.06
N PRO A 33 13.63 -12.34 9.09
CA PRO A 33 14.78 -12.95 9.78
C PRO A 33 15.76 -13.70 8.87
N TYR A 34 15.26 -14.17 7.72
CA TYR A 34 16.07 -14.85 6.70
C TYR A 34 16.71 -13.87 5.71
N LEU A 35 16.11 -12.69 5.51
CA LEU A 35 16.52 -11.70 4.52
C LEU A 35 17.44 -10.62 5.11
N LYS A 36 17.12 -10.13 6.31
CA LYS A 36 17.86 -9.10 7.06
C LYS A 36 18.22 -7.86 6.24
N CYS A 37 17.32 -7.46 5.33
CA CYS A 37 17.48 -6.29 4.49
C CYS A 37 16.73 -5.06 5.07
N LYS A 38 16.97 -3.88 4.48
CA LYS A 38 16.22 -2.66 4.79
C LYS A 38 14.74 -2.81 4.42
N ILE A 39 13.87 -2.15 5.19
CA ILE A 39 12.43 -2.05 4.94
C ILE A 39 12.10 -0.58 4.76
N TYR A 40 11.41 -0.24 3.69
CA TYR A 40 10.99 1.12 3.35
C TYR A 40 9.47 1.21 3.42
N ALA A 41 8.95 2.10 4.24
CA ALA A 41 7.53 2.25 4.48
C ALA A 41 7.17 3.70 4.81
N THR A 42 5.95 4.11 4.48
CA THR A 42 5.39 5.39 4.92
C THR A 42 5.11 5.37 6.43
N PRO A 43 4.93 6.53 7.09
CA PRO A 43 4.81 6.59 8.56
C PRO A 43 3.77 5.65 9.15
N PHE A 44 2.56 5.60 8.56
CA PHE A 44 1.49 4.72 9.05
C PHE A 44 1.86 3.24 8.89
N THR A 45 2.33 2.85 7.72
CA THR A 45 2.77 1.48 7.44
C THR A 45 3.94 1.08 8.33
N ALA A 46 4.89 1.99 8.57
CA ALA A 46 6.03 1.78 9.44
C ALA A 46 5.61 1.53 10.90
N ALA A 47 4.62 2.27 11.40
CA ALA A 47 4.10 2.07 12.75
C ALA A 47 3.51 0.66 12.93
N LEU A 48 2.71 0.18 11.97
CA LEU A 48 2.11 -1.15 12.03
C LEU A 48 3.17 -2.27 11.86
N ILE A 49 4.15 -2.06 10.99
CA ILE A 49 5.27 -3.02 10.87
C ILE A 49 6.04 -3.13 12.17
N LEU A 50 6.34 -2.04 12.86
CA LEU A 50 7.02 -2.08 14.17
C LEU A 50 6.24 -2.90 15.19
N GLU A 51 4.92 -2.76 15.28
CA GLU A 51 4.10 -3.56 16.20
C GLU A 51 4.18 -5.07 15.86
N LYS A 52 4.10 -5.45 14.57
CA LYS A 52 4.24 -6.85 14.14
C LYS A 52 5.60 -7.46 14.51
N PHE A 53 6.67 -6.70 14.38
CA PHE A 53 8.01 -7.15 14.78
C PHE A 53 8.17 -7.24 16.30
N LYS A 54 7.57 -6.30 17.04
CA LYS A 54 7.54 -6.30 18.49
C LYS A 54 6.81 -7.53 19.05
N GLU A 55 5.67 -7.92 18.47
CA GLU A 55 4.96 -9.17 18.83
C GLU A 55 5.87 -10.40 18.70
N LYS A 56 6.75 -10.40 17.71
CA LYS A 56 7.74 -11.46 17.47
C LYS A 56 9.04 -11.28 18.26
N LYS A 57 9.16 -10.22 19.06
CA LYS A 57 10.37 -9.87 19.82
C LYS A 57 11.60 -9.69 18.93
N ILE A 58 11.41 -9.13 17.75
CA ILE A 58 12.48 -8.83 16.78
C ILE A 58 12.67 -7.31 16.70
N GLU A 59 13.91 -6.86 16.92
CA GLU A 59 14.28 -5.45 16.81
C GLU A 59 14.69 -5.11 15.37
N ILE A 60 14.03 -4.10 14.76
CA ILE A 60 14.28 -3.70 13.37
C ILE A 60 14.52 -2.20 13.20
N SER A 61 14.64 -1.41 14.28
CA SER A 61 14.75 0.05 14.17
C SER A 61 15.89 0.52 13.26
N SER A 62 17.01 -0.21 13.23
CA SER A 62 18.15 0.08 12.35
C SER A 62 17.95 -0.33 10.88
N TYR A 63 16.89 -1.07 10.59
CA TYR A 63 16.56 -1.58 9.25
C TYR A 63 15.33 -0.91 8.65
N LEU A 64 14.50 -0.26 9.48
CA LEU A 64 13.30 0.42 9.01
C LEU A 64 13.62 1.86 8.63
N GLU A 65 13.38 2.19 7.38
CA GLU A 65 13.48 3.53 6.82
C GLU A 65 12.08 4.10 6.59
N VAL A 66 11.74 5.13 7.35
CA VAL A 66 10.45 5.82 7.19
C VAL A 66 10.56 6.80 6.03
N VAL A 67 9.77 6.58 5.00
CA VAL A 67 9.77 7.35 3.76
C VAL A 67 8.64 8.37 3.79
N ALA A 68 8.94 9.62 3.47
CA ALA A 68 7.91 10.66 3.39
C ALA A 68 6.92 10.37 2.25
N LEU A 69 5.66 10.80 2.44
CA LEU A 69 4.64 10.69 1.41
C LEU A 69 5.08 11.43 0.13
N ASN A 70 4.76 10.86 -1.03
CA ASN A 70 5.11 11.42 -2.33
C ASN A 70 6.61 11.67 -2.56
N SER A 71 7.48 10.98 -1.82
CA SER A 71 8.92 11.11 -1.97
C SER A 71 9.49 10.08 -2.94
N LYS A 72 10.78 10.20 -3.18
CA LYS A 72 11.57 9.27 -3.99
C LYS A 72 12.69 8.67 -3.17
N ILE A 73 12.97 7.40 -3.41
CA ILE A 73 14.15 6.73 -2.86
C ILE A 73 14.97 6.12 -4.00
N LYS A 74 16.26 5.94 -3.76
CA LYS A 74 17.16 5.29 -4.70
C LYS A 74 17.77 4.06 -4.06
N LEU A 75 17.56 2.91 -4.67
CA LEU A 75 18.08 1.62 -4.25
C LEU A 75 18.90 1.02 -5.40
N GLY A 76 20.22 1.14 -5.32
CA GLY A 76 21.08 0.70 -6.42
C GLY A 76 20.72 1.40 -7.73
N ASN A 77 20.32 0.61 -8.73
CA ASN A 77 19.88 1.08 -10.03
C ASN A 77 18.36 1.40 -10.11
N PHE A 78 17.63 1.26 -9.01
CA PHE A 78 16.20 1.55 -8.95
C PHE A 78 15.99 2.95 -8.38
N GLU A 79 15.21 3.78 -9.07
CA GLU A 79 14.64 5.01 -8.56
C GLU A 79 13.14 4.77 -8.34
N ILE A 80 12.72 4.79 -7.09
CA ILE A 80 11.35 4.43 -6.68
C ILE A 80 10.65 5.69 -6.21
N ASP A 81 9.57 6.05 -6.87
CA ASP A 81 8.73 7.19 -6.57
C ASP A 81 7.42 6.71 -5.94
N PHE A 82 7.14 7.14 -4.71
CA PHE A 82 5.89 6.88 -4.02
C PHE A 82 4.80 7.80 -4.56
N VAL A 83 3.73 7.21 -5.06
CA VAL A 83 2.61 7.93 -5.68
C VAL A 83 1.37 7.75 -4.82
N THR A 84 0.85 8.82 -4.27
CA THR A 84 -0.38 8.75 -3.44
C THR A 84 -1.55 8.26 -4.27
N LEU A 85 -2.21 7.24 -3.76
CA LEU A 85 -3.43 6.65 -4.29
C LEU A 85 -4.55 6.73 -3.24
N THR A 86 -5.73 6.23 -3.59
CA THR A 86 -6.83 6.04 -2.66
C THR A 86 -7.15 4.56 -2.51
N HIS A 87 -7.36 4.14 -1.27
CA HIS A 87 -7.74 2.78 -0.89
C HIS A 87 -8.39 2.82 0.50
N SER A 88 -8.86 1.68 1.00
CA SER A 88 -9.55 1.57 2.31
C SER A 88 -8.60 1.58 3.52
N ILE A 89 -7.49 2.31 3.43
CA ILE A 89 -6.47 2.44 4.49
C ILE A 89 -5.79 3.80 4.38
N LEU A 90 -5.08 4.20 5.44
CA LEU A 90 -4.24 5.41 5.43
C LEU A 90 -2.97 5.19 4.59
N GLU A 91 -2.55 6.25 3.91
CA GLU A 91 -1.28 6.35 3.18
C GLU A 91 -1.07 5.22 2.13
N PRO A 92 -2.07 4.86 1.31
CA PRO A 92 -1.85 3.89 0.25
C PRO A 92 -1.04 4.52 -0.88
N HIS A 93 -0.03 3.79 -1.37
CA HIS A 93 0.85 4.26 -2.42
C HIS A 93 1.01 3.23 -3.53
N GLY A 94 0.99 3.72 -4.78
CA GLY A 94 1.62 3.04 -5.89
C GLY A 94 3.11 3.37 -5.96
N LEU A 95 3.86 2.57 -6.67
CA LEU A 95 5.30 2.73 -6.86
C LEU A 95 5.61 2.88 -8.35
N SER A 96 6.19 4.02 -8.74
CA SER A 96 6.82 4.17 -10.04
C SER A 96 8.29 3.79 -9.90
N ILE A 97 8.65 2.66 -10.47
CA ILE A 97 9.98 2.05 -10.33
C ILE A 97 10.74 2.25 -11.65
N LYS A 98 11.64 3.22 -11.67
CA LYS A 98 12.49 3.48 -12.82
C LYS A 98 13.77 2.68 -12.74
N THR A 99 14.11 2.05 -13.84
CA THR A 99 15.33 1.25 -14.03
C THR A 99 16.05 1.68 -15.30
N PRO A 100 17.29 1.24 -15.54
CA PRO A 100 17.97 1.46 -16.82
C PRO A 100 17.25 0.87 -18.03
N LEU A 101 16.35 -0.11 -17.83
CA LEU A 101 15.60 -0.79 -18.88
C LEU A 101 14.21 -0.19 -19.14
N GLY A 102 13.74 0.73 -18.27
CA GLY A 102 12.44 1.35 -18.39
C GLY A 102 11.75 1.53 -17.03
N THR A 103 10.50 1.97 -17.07
CA THR A 103 9.70 2.25 -15.87
C THR A 103 8.62 1.18 -15.69
N VAL A 104 8.52 0.66 -14.47
CA VAL A 104 7.43 -0.22 -14.03
C VAL A 104 6.54 0.56 -13.09
N LEU A 105 5.22 0.53 -13.32
CA LEU A 105 4.23 1.07 -12.39
C LEU A 105 3.58 -0.09 -11.62
N HIS A 106 3.78 -0.14 -10.30
CA HIS A 106 3.10 -1.05 -9.40
C HIS A 106 2.05 -0.27 -8.62
N THR A 107 0.76 -0.60 -8.79
CA THR A 107 -0.32 0.19 -8.17
C THR A 107 -0.47 -0.07 -6.67
N GLY A 108 -0.01 -1.21 -6.16
CA GLY A 108 -0.55 -1.72 -4.91
C GLY A 108 -2.05 -1.94 -5.07
N ASP A 109 -2.80 -1.91 -3.98
CA ASP A 109 -4.25 -1.91 -4.00
C ASP A 109 -4.77 -0.49 -4.16
N TRP A 110 -5.72 -0.29 -5.03
CA TRP A 110 -6.18 1.05 -5.36
C TRP A 110 -7.63 1.10 -5.84
N LYS A 111 -8.23 2.24 -5.64
CA LYS A 111 -9.45 2.69 -6.32
C LYS A 111 -9.31 4.17 -6.66
N ILE A 112 -10.07 4.67 -7.61
CA ILE A 112 -10.16 6.11 -7.85
C ILE A 112 -11.36 6.63 -7.08
N ASP A 113 -11.09 7.27 -5.93
CA ASP A 113 -12.11 7.90 -5.09
C ASP A 113 -11.90 9.42 -5.13
N PRO A 114 -12.83 10.19 -5.71
CA PRO A 114 -12.71 11.64 -5.77
C PRO A 114 -12.96 12.33 -4.44
N ASN A 115 -13.63 11.64 -3.47
CA ASN A 115 -14.01 12.20 -2.17
C ASN A 115 -13.72 11.19 -1.04
N PRO A 116 -12.45 10.81 -0.83
CA PRO A 116 -12.08 9.93 0.28
C PRO A 116 -12.37 10.63 1.61
N LEU A 117 -12.78 9.88 2.62
CA LEU A 117 -13.01 10.42 3.97
C LEU A 117 -11.72 10.49 4.77
N ILE A 118 -10.77 9.64 4.46
CA ILE A 118 -9.50 9.52 5.17
C ILE A 118 -8.36 9.56 4.16
N GLY A 119 -7.29 10.28 4.51
CA GLY A 119 -6.12 10.42 3.65
C GLY A 119 -6.26 11.49 2.58
N SER A 120 -5.33 11.48 1.63
CA SER A 120 -5.29 12.43 0.52
C SER A 120 -6.00 11.87 -0.71
N GLN A 121 -6.48 12.76 -1.57
CA GLN A 121 -6.93 12.37 -2.89
C GLN A 121 -5.78 11.78 -3.71
N ILE A 122 -6.14 10.99 -4.72
CA ILE A 122 -5.19 10.43 -5.68
C ILE A 122 -4.44 11.55 -6.43
N ASP A 123 -3.13 11.38 -6.58
CA ASP A 123 -2.31 12.32 -7.36
C ASP A 123 -2.39 12.01 -8.86
N GLU A 124 -3.52 12.43 -9.47
CA GLU A 124 -3.75 12.21 -10.90
C GLU A 124 -2.70 12.90 -11.80
N GLN A 125 -2.19 14.06 -11.38
CA GLN A 125 -1.20 14.78 -12.18
C GLN A 125 0.11 14.01 -12.26
N LYS A 126 0.53 13.44 -11.14
CA LYS A 126 1.71 12.60 -11.07
C LYS A 126 1.53 11.31 -11.89
N LEU A 127 0.37 10.65 -11.78
CA LEU A 127 0.06 9.47 -12.60
C LEU A 127 0.08 9.79 -14.10
N LYS A 128 -0.53 10.90 -14.52
CA LYS A 128 -0.49 11.37 -15.92
C LYS A 128 0.95 11.65 -16.38
N SER A 129 1.76 12.29 -15.52
CA SER A 129 3.17 12.55 -15.83
C SER A 129 3.96 11.24 -15.99
N ILE A 130 3.75 10.25 -15.12
CA ILE A 130 4.38 8.94 -15.25
C ILE A 130 3.99 8.27 -16.56
N GLY A 131 2.69 8.28 -16.89
CA GLY A 131 2.19 7.72 -18.15
C GLY A 131 2.78 8.40 -19.38
N ASN A 132 2.85 9.74 -19.39
CA ASN A 132 3.43 10.52 -20.50
C ASN A 132 4.93 10.26 -20.69
N ASN A 133 5.66 9.95 -19.61
CA ASN A 133 7.08 9.60 -19.69
C ASN A 133 7.34 8.16 -20.16
N GLY A 134 6.29 7.37 -20.31
CA GLY A 134 6.33 5.99 -20.75
C GLY A 134 6.47 4.99 -19.60
N VAL A 135 5.58 3.99 -19.61
CA VAL A 135 5.57 2.85 -18.66
C VAL A 135 5.76 1.59 -19.48
N SER A 136 6.84 0.86 -19.18
CA SER A 136 7.21 -0.38 -19.89
C SER A 136 6.36 -1.56 -19.43
N ALA A 137 5.96 -1.58 -18.14
CA ALA A 137 5.11 -2.61 -17.57
C ALA A 137 4.28 -2.03 -16.41
N MET A 138 3.08 -2.59 -16.22
CA MET A 138 2.20 -2.26 -15.10
C MET A 138 1.84 -3.53 -14.32
N ILE A 139 2.05 -3.49 -13.00
CA ILE A 139 1.57 -4.49 -12.05
C ILE A 139 0.38 -3.85 -11.35
N CYS A 140 -0.82 -4.35 -11.62
CA CYS A 140 -2.06 -3.69 -11.27
C CYS A 140 -2.96 -4.60 -10.43
N ASP A 141 -3.50 -4.08 -9.33
CA ASP A 141 -4.67 -4.66 -8.69
C ASP A 141 -5.81 -4.77 -9.69
N SER A 142 -6.33 -5.95 -9.82
CA SER A 142 -7.40 -6.29 -10.75
C SER A 142 -8.56 -7.03 -10.08
N THR A 143 -8.69 -6.92 -8.78
CA THR A 143 -9.71 -7.62 -7.96
C THR A 143 -11.12 -7.41 -8.51
N ASN A 144 -11.45 -6.22 -8.97
CA ASN A 144 -12.77 -5.86 -9.48
C ASN A 144 -12.86 -5.79 -11.01
N ILE A 145 -11.94 -6.40 -11.76
CA ILE A 145 -11.90 -6.29 -13.23
C ILE A 145 -13.18 -6.80 -13.92
N PHE A 146 -13.86 -7.76 -13.32
CA PHE A 146 -15.12 -8.30 -13.85
C PHE A 146 -16.37 -7.64 -13.26
N SER A 147 -16.22 -6.69 -12.33
CA SER A 147 -17.34 -5.98 -11.72
C SER A 147 -17.72 -4.78 -12.60
N PRO A 148 -18.93 -4.76 -13.22
CA PRO A 148 -19.34 -3.64 -14.05
C PRO A 148 -19.63 -2.41 -13.20
N GLY A 149 -19.46 -1.22 -13.78
CA GLY A 149 -19.81 0.04 -13.14
C GLY A 149 -18.60 0.76 -12.52
N ARG A 150 -18.87 1.60 -11.54
CA ARG A 150 -17.89 2.43 -10.85
C ARG A 150 -17.88 2.07 -9.37
N ALA A 151 -16.70 1.99 -8.77
CA ALA A 151 -16.58 1.99 -7.33
C ALA A 151 -17.09 3.34 -6.80
N GLY A 152 -18.05 3.34 -5.88
CA GLY A 152 -18.51 4.57 -5.25
C GLY A 152 -17.44 5.23 -4.37
N SER A 153 -17.74 6.44 -3.90
CA SER A 153 -16.90 7.17 -2.96
C SER A 153 -17.20 6.76 -1.51
N GLU A 154 -16.20 6.86 -0.63
CA GLU A 154 -16.38 6.70 0.82
C GLU A 154 -17.40 7.71 1.39
N SER A 155 -17.42 8.93 0.85
CA SER A 155 -18.42 9.93 1.23
C SER A 155 -19.86 9.49 0.88
N GLU A 156 -20.07 8.85 -0.27
CA GLU A 156 -21.40 8.31 -0.66
C GLU A 156 -21.82 7.17 0.28
N VAL A 157 -20.89 6.32 0.69
CA VAL A 157 -21.16 5.25 1.68
C VAL A 157 -21.53 5.85 3.03
N ARG A 158 -20.77 6.82 3.52
CA ARG A 158 -21.09 7.54 4.78
C ARG A 158 -22.50 8.13 4.74
N ASP A 159 -22.81 8.87 3.68
CA ASP A 159 -24.12 9.54 3.54
C ASP A 159 -25.28 8.55 3.45
N SER A 160 -25.03 7.39 2.84
CA SER A 160 -26.00 6.29 2.78
C SER A 160 -26.20 5.66 4.15
N LEU A 161 -25.14 5.43 4.92
CA LEU A 161 -25.23 4.89 6.28
C LEU A 161 -25.97 5.87 7.22
N LEU A 162 -25.66 7.16 7.15
CA LEU A 162 -26.35 8.18 7.95
C LEU A 162 -27.84 8.20 7.66
N ARG A 163 -28.26 8.17 6.39
CA ARG A 163 -29.68 8.10 6.02
C ARG A 163 -30.37 6.84 6.57
N ILE A 164 -29.68 5.68 6.53
CA ILE A 164 -30.24 4.45 7.11
C ILE A 164 -30.41 4.62 8.62
N MET A 165 -29.43 5.20 9.31
CA MET A 165 -29.50 5.41 10.75
C MET A 165 -30.64 6.37 11.14
N GLU A 166 -30.85 7.45 10.39
CA GLU A 166 -31.91 8.44 10.64
C GLU A 166 -33.32 7.86 10.57
N ILE A 167 -33.56 6.92 9.64
CA ILE A 167 -34.90 6.32 9.44
C ILE A 167 -35.18 5.10 10.33
N LYS A 168 -34.18 4.60 11.05
CA LYS A 168 -34.34 3.43 11.94
C LYS A 168 -34.59 3.85 13.37
N THR A 169 -35.63 3.26 13.98
CA THR A 169 -36.02 3.54 15.39
C THR A 169 -35.47 2.49 16.36
N ASN A 170 -34.97 1.36 15.86
CA ASN A 170 -34.43 0.27 16.65
C ASN A 170 -32.88 0.28 16.64
N ARG A 171 -32.30 -0.70 17.32
CA ARG A 171 -30.83 -0.88 17.35
C ARG A 171 -30.31 -1.21 15.96
N ILE A 172 -29.16 -0.61 15.63
CA ILE A 172 -28.43 -0.88 14.40
C ILE A 172 -27.12 -1.58 14.79
N LEU A 173 -26.84 -2.70 14.14
CA LEU A 173 -25.58 -3.40 14.24
C LEU A 173 -24.79 -3.19 12.95
N VAL A 174 -23.59 -2.65 13.06
CA VAL A 174 -22.65 -2.51 11.94
C VAL A 174 -21.51 -3.52 12.15
N THR A 175 -21.24 -4.33 11.14
CA THR A 175 -20.12 -5.25 11.13
C THR A 175 -19.25 -4.97 9.92
N SER A 176 -17.92 -5.05 10.10
CA SER A 176 -16.96 -4.91 9.01
C SER A 176 -15.76 -5.82 9.23
N LEU A 177 -15.10 -6.17 8.15
CA LEU A 177 -13.81 -6.85 8.20
C LEU A 177 -12.70 -5.82 8.42
N SER A 178 -11.84 -6.08 9.42
CA SER A 178 -10.63 -5.30 9.60
C SER A 178 -9.43 -6.05 9.00
N LEU A 179 -8.80 -5.47 7.98
CA LEU A 179 -7.58 -6.02 7.37
C LEU A 179 -6.29 -5.54 8.05
N ILE A 180 -6.41 -4.87 9.20
CA ILE A 180 -5.27 -4.37 10.00
C ILE A 180 -5.00 -5.30 11.20
N HIS A 181 -6.02 -6.03 11.67
CA HIS A 181 -6.00 -6.80 12.93
C HIS A 181 -6.21 -8.30 12.73
N ILE A 182 -5.94 -8.84 11.56
CA ILE A 182 -6.04 -10.28 11.31
C ILE A 182 -4.75 -10.98 11.70
#